data_b34cc2079528a0add87ee6b3a4c5a086
#
_entry.id   b34cc2079528a0add87ee6b3a4c5a086
#
_cell.length_a   1.000
_cell.length_b   1.000
_cell.length_c   1.000
_cell.angle_alpha   90.00
_cell.angle_beta   90.00
_cell.angle_gamma   90.00
#
_symmetry.space_group_name_H-M   'P 1'
#
loop_
_entity.id
_entity.type
_entity.pdbx_description
1 polymer ?
#
loop_
_entity_poly.entity_id
_entity_poly.type
_entity_poly.pdbx_seq_one_letter_code
_entity_poly.pdbx_strand_id
1 'polypeptide(L)'
;MGHNLARQLRMLAFVLAAALVVTGCSSTAASVSAQEKPAVSVALTEECAMPIPKEQGRGEPLEDLVPQYAEEYLADPLLKDSVIAFRRWEWNKVYSGLDTVVRENPDYLDAYRLQAEVYLINQHYEAALSQLDRILERDTTDVHALGVSAIIMHILENAEGEQERLAALEQVNAEAAEAVRSMLEQADTLLHATYTPQPQTGMVPDAITIYGQTPKKNGTPSAGMLSRLERGLEMAEKYPDAKIILSGGDVRTEYTEASVMKNWLLEQGVDESRIILDEAARDTYGNAIGTLKALQEMDAHKILLVGTMLHLPRAVTTTTLYAQHLGYDLTLDSAGGGETAVLDKGEVHYAYVNAARAAGLFAKSDYSKYTT
;
A
#
# COMPACT_ATOMS: atom_id res chain seq x y z
N MET A 1 -30.88 14.88 58.08
CA MET A 1 -30.51 16.31 58.07
C MET A 1 -29.65 16.46 56.83
N GLY A 2 -30.05 16.91 55.73
CA GLY A 2 -30.96 17.99 55.42
C GLY A 2 -30.27 18.86 54.39
N HIS A 3 -30.92 18.95 53.26
CA HIS A 3 -31.05 20.06 52.31
C HIS A 3 -29.97 20.25 51.27
N ASN A 4 -30.20 20.46 50.00
CA ASN A 4 -31.35 20.76 49.11
C ASN A 4 -30.70 21.05 47.76
N LEU A 5 -31.09 20.44 46.68
CA LEU A 5 -32.14 20.80 45.71
C LEU A 5 -31.85 22.05 44.86
N ALA A 6 -31.70 21.78 43.59
CA ALA A 6 -32.18 22.57 42.46
C ALA A 6 -31.65 24.01 42.22
N ARG A 7 -31.11 24.20 41.07
CA ARG A 7 -31.47 25.35 40.21
C ARG A 7 -31.44 24.98 38.74
N GLN A 8 -32.65 24.95 38.22
CA GLN A 8 -32.98 24.84 36.79
C GLN A 8 -32.68 26.14 36.04
N LEU A 9 -32.49 25.93 34.74
CA LEU A 9 -32.87 26.78 33.60
C LEU A 9 -32.44 28.25 33.58
N ARG A 10 -31.73 28.61 32.53
CA ARG A 10 -32.20 29.65 31.59
C ARG A 10 -31.52 29.51 30.24
N MET A 11 -32.36 29.26 29.22
CA MET A 11 -32.10 29.49 27.82
C MET A 11 -31.70 30.93 27.53
N LEU A 12 -30.79 31.14 26.60
CA LEU A 12 -30.87 32.27 25.66
C LEU A 12 -30.31 31.82 24.33
N ALA A 13 -31.20 31.73 23.35
CA ALA A 13 -30.92 31.59 21.94
C ALA A 13 -30.32 32.88 21.38
N PHE A 14 -29.20 32.78 20.63
CA PHE A 14 -28.83 33.81 19.67
C PHE A 14 -28.90 33.21 18.29
N VAL A 15 -29.92 33.62 17.56
CA VAL A 15 -30.08 33.41 16.12
C VAL A 15 -29.19 34.41 15.42
N LEU A 16 -28.24 33.95 14.62
CA LEU A 16 -27.64 34.78 13.58
C LEU A 16 -27.91 34.09 12.23
N ALA A 17 -28.81 34.72 11.48
CA ALA A 17 -29.11 34.36 10.11
C ALA A 17 -27.96 34.77 9.18
N ALA A 18 -27.38 33.82 8.46
CA ALA A 18 -26.59 34.08 7.27
C ALA A 18 -27.42 33.67 6.07
N ALA A 19 -27.74 34.64 5.23
CA ALA A 19 -28.55 34.47 4.03
C ALA A 19 -27.74 33.67 2.96
N LEU A 20 -28.23 32.48 2.61
CA LEU A 20 -27.85 31.80 1.40
C LEU A 20 -28.68 32.35 0.25
N VAL A 21 -28.02 32.96 -0.73
CA VAL A 21 -28.62 33.28 -2.03
C VAL A 21 -28.66 31.98 -2.83
N VAL A 22 -29.85 31.38 -2.89
CA VAL A 22 -30.15 30.28 -3.82
C VAL A 22 -30.68 30.91 -5.11
N THR A 23 -29.84 30.91 -6.14
CA THR A 23 -30.33 31.18 -7.50
C THR A 23 -30.95 29.89 -8.03
N GLY A 24 -32.26 29.89 -8.11
CA GLY A 24 -33.04 28.80 -8.66
C GLY A 24 -32.86 28.72 -10.19
N CYS A 25 -32.59 27.52 -10.68
CA CYS A 25 -32.86 27.16 -12.09
C CYS A 25 -34.10 26.28 -12.15
N SER A 26 -35.10 26.78 -12.82
CA SER A 26 -36.38 26.12 -13.10
C SER A 26 -36.19 24.88 -13.96
N SER A 27 -36.72 23.75 -13.51
CA SER A 27 -36.79 22.53 -14.31
C SER A 27 -38.04 22.59 -15.21
N THR A 28 -37.83 22.66 -16.52
CA THR A 28 -38.83 22.26 -17.52
C THR A 28 -38.61 20.80 -17.86
N ALA A 29 -39.61 19.97 -17.59
CA ALA A 29 -39.60 18.56 -17.97
C ALA A 29 -39.75 18.47 -19.52
N ALA A 30 -38.75 17.87 -20.19
CA ALA A 30 -38.82 17.42 -21.54
C ALA A 30 -38.60 15.91 -21.59
N SER A 31 -39.41 15.24 -22.36
CA SER A 31 -39.50 13.80 -22.60
C SER A 31 -38.17 13.17 -22.99
N VAL A 32 -37.79 12.09 -22.30
CA VAL A 32 -36.57 11.34 -22.50
C VAL A 32 -36.70 10.40 -23.68
N SER A 33 -36.02 10.69 -24.78
CA SER A 33 -35.57 9.66 -25.73
C SER A 33 -34.29 9.04 -25.18
N ALA A 34 -34.16 7.69 -25.31
CA ALA A 34 -32.96 6.98 -24.90
C ALA A 34 -31.74 7.55 -25.63
N GLN A 35 -30.90 8.26 -24.88
CA GLN A 35 -29.58 8.71 -25.34
C GLN A 35 -28.53 7.95 -24.51
N GLU A 36 -27.60 7.38 -25.25
CA GLU A 36 -26.37 6.78 -24.73
C GLU A 36 -25.74 7.67 -23.65
N LYS A 37 -25.42 7.08 -22.50
CA LYS A 37 -24.65 7.77 -21.47
C LYS A 37 -23.30 8.15 -22.07
N PRO A 38 -22.88 9.41 -22.01
CA PRO A 38 -21.52 9.76 -22.38
C PRO A 38 -20.56 9.06 -21.43
N ALA A 39 -19.53 8.41 -21.97
CA ALA A 39 -18.40 7.92 -21.21
C ALA A 39 -17.86 9.08 -20.36
N VAL A 40 -17.98 8.96 -19.05
CA VAL A 40 -17.37 9.93 -18.13
C VAL A 40 -15.87 9.64 -18.15
N SER A 41 -15.16 10.37 -19.02
CA SER A 41 -13.73 10.55 -18.83
C SER A 41 -13.57 11.28 -17.51
N VAL A 42 -13.18 10.55 -16.46
CA VAL A 42 -12.73 11.16 -15.20
C VAL A 42 -11.36 11.75 -15.51
N ALA A 43 -11.33 12.94 -16.08
CA ALA A 43 -10.13 13.75 -16.00
C ALA A 43 -9.87 13.98 -14.51
N LEU A 44 -8.75 13.47 -13.99
CA LEU A 44 -8.29 13.80 -12.64
C LEU A 44 -8.22 15.33 -12.56
N THR A 45 -9.13 15.93 -11.81
CA THR A 45 -9.03 17.36 -11.49
C THR A 45 -7.82 17.52 -10.55
N GLU A 46 -7.11 18.63 -10.63
CA GLU A 46 -5.94 18.92 -9.78
C GLU A 46 -6.20 18.75 -8.27
N GLU A 47 -7.47 18.76 -7.85
CA GLU A 47 -7.90 18.54 -6.45
C GLU A 47 -7.81 17.09 -5.97
N CYS A 48 -7.80 16.09 -6.87
CA CYS A 48 -7.64 14.68 -6.52
C CYS A 48 -6.19 14.18 -6.64
N ALA A 49 -5.29 14.99 -7.15
CA ALA A 49 -3.88 14.65 -7.20
C ALA A 49 -3.30 14.79 -5.79
N MET A 50 -2.92 13.67 -5.17
CA MET A 50 -1.95 13.72 -4.07
C MET A 50 -0.79 14.63 -4.49
N PRO A 51 -0.20 15.44 -3.58
CA PRO A 51 0.96 16.25 -3.94
C PRO A 51 2.03 15.31 -4.50
N ILE A 52 2.20 15.38 -5.82
CA ILE A 52 3.14 14.56 -6.56
C ILE A 52 4.51 14.82 -5.94
N PRO A 53 5.21 13.79 -5.41
CA PRO A 53 6.59 13.98 -4.99
C PRO A 53 7.32 14.57 -6.19
N LYS A 54 8.09 15.63 -5.98
CA LYS A 54 8.86 16.24 -7.06
C LYS A 54 9.56 15.12 -7.83
N GLU A 55 9.33 15.08 -9.15
CA GLU A 55 9.92 14.09 -10.03
C GLU A 55 11.42 13.95 -9.73
N GLN A 56 11.77 12.91 -9.05
CA GLN A 56 13.16 12.48 -8.95
C GLN A 56 13.36 11.49 -10.09
N GLY A 57 13.54 12.02 -11.29
CA GLY A 57 13.98 11.24 -12.43
C GLY A 57 15.36 10.68 -12.11
N ARG A 58 15.43 9.43 -11.68
CA ARG A 58 16.70 8.73 -11.56
C ARG A 58 17.20 8.44 -12.96
N GLY A 59 18.38 8.95 -13.27
CA GLY A 59 19.14 8.56 -14.45
C GLY A 59 19.80 7.18 -14.36
N GLU A 60 19.30 6.31 -13.44
CA GLU A 60 19.86 4.98 -13.20
C GLU A 60 19.42 3.95 -14.25
N PRO A 61 20.23 2.93 -14.51
CA PRO A 61 19.86 1.80 -15.35
C PRO A 61 18.56 1.14 -14.85
N LEU A 62 17.75 0.62 -15.78
CA LEU A 62 16.46 -0.03 -15.44
C LEU A 62 16.62 -1.26 -14.56
N GLU A 63 17.71 -1.99 -14.71
CA GLU A 63 18.07 -3.17 -13.94
C GLU A 63 18.30 -2.87 -12.45
N ASP A 64 18.65 -1.63 -12.11
CA ASP A 64 18.82 -1.19 -10.72
C ASP A 64 17.48 -0.75 -10.07
N LEU A 65 16.41 -0.66 -10.87
CA LEU A 65 15.07 -0.34 -10.37
C LEU A 65 14.39 -1.61 -9.89
N VAL A 66 13.58 -1.45 -8.84
CA VAL A 66 12.85 -2.57 -8.21
C VAL A 66 12.00 -3.31 -9.25
N PRO A 67 12.24 -4.61 -9.50
CA PRO A 67 11.61 -5.35 -10.61
C PRO A 67 10.10 -5.59 -10.44
N GLN A 68 9.57 -5.41 -9.25
CA GLN A 68 8.19 -5.75 -8.87
C GLN A 68 7.10 -4.82 -9.43
N TYR A 69 7.44 -3.77 -10.19
CA TYR A 69 6.46 -2.85 -10.75
C TYR A 69 6.21 -3.15 -12.22
N ALA A 70 5.01 -3.64 -12.55
CA ALA A 70 4.49 -3.81 -13.91
C ALA A 70 5.45 -4.52 -14.88
N GLU A 71 6.20 -5.52 -14.42
CA GLU A 71 7.26 -6.17 -15.17
C GLU A 71 6.73 -6.89 -16.43
N GLU A 72 5.54 -7.49 -16.34
CA GLU A 72 4.87 -8.18 -17.43
C GLU A 72 4.57 -7.29 -18.64
N TYR A 73 4.49 -5.97 -18.44
CA TYR A 73 4.22 -5.01 -19.53
C TYR A 73 5.49 -4.37 -20.10
N LEU A 74 6.67 -4.69 -19.57
CA LEU A 74 7.92 -4.04 -19.99
C LEU A 74 8.29 -4.37 -21.45
N ALA A 75 7.91 -5.54 -21.93
CA ALA A 75 8.14 -5.97 -23.31
C ALA A 75 7.07 -5.42 -24.29
N ASP A 76 5.99 -4.83 -23.80
CA ASP A 76 4.89 -4.31 -24.60
C ASP A 76 5.23 -2.96 -25.21
N PRO A 77 5.24 -2.81 -26.56
CA PRO A 77 5.61 -1.55 -27.20
C PRO A 77 4.71 -0.36 -26.86
N LEU A 78 3.42 -0.61 -26.53
CA LEU A 78 2.46 0.44 -26.20
C LEU A 78 2.58 0.90 -24.74
N LEU A 79 3.02 0.01 -23.85
CA LEU A 79 3.03 0.26 -22.39
C LEU A 79 4.44 0.52 -21.85
N LYS A 80 5.49 0.10 -22.56
CA LYS A 80 6.87 0.14 -22.11
C LYS A 80 7.31 1.48 -21.53
N ASP A 81 7.02 2.59 -22.22
CA ASP A 81 7.45 3.91 -21.77
C ASP A 81 6.70 4.32 -20.47
N SER A 82 5.43 3.96 -20.36
CA SER A 82 4.64 4.17 -19.14
C SER A 82 5.14 3.31 -17.97
N VAL A 83 5.56 2.07 -18.23
CA VAL A 83 6.20 1.19 -17.20
C VAL A 83 7.52 1.78 -16.74
N ILE A 84 8.36 2.24 -17.66
CA ILE A 84 9.64 2.88 -17.32
C ILE A 84 9.40 4.12 -16.45
N ALA A 85 8.44 4.96 -16.85
CA ALA A 85 8.04 6.13 -16.06
C ALA A 85 7.50 5.72 -14.68
N PHE A 86 6.69 4.65 -14.59
CA PHE A 86 6.17 4.12 -13.34
C PHE A 86 7.29 3.66 -12.41
N ARG A 87 8.23 2.88 -12.90
CA ARG A 87 9.40 2.42 -12.12
C ARG A 87 10.25 3.58 -11.60
N ARG A 88 10.24 4.73 -12.29
CA ARG A 88 10.93 5.95 -11.88
C ARG A 88 10.07 6.91 -11.05
N TRP A 89 8.79 6.56 -10.84
CA TRP A 89 7.80 7.40 -10.17
C TRP A 89 7.59 8.77 -10.84
N GLU A 90 7.71 8.80 -12.17
CA GLU A 90 7.44 9.95 -13.02
C GLU A 90 5.92 10.03 -13.32
N TRP A 91 5.10 10.25 -12.29
CA TRP A 91 3.65 10.08 -12.31
C TRP A 91 2.95 10.83 -13.45
N ASN A 92 3.34 12.07 -13.76
CA ASN A 92 2.76 12.83 -14.86
C ASN A 92 2.94 12.11 -16.22
N LYS A 93 4.10 11.50 -16.44
CA LYS A 93 4.37 10.73 -17.67
C LYS A 93 3.56 9.43 -17.69
N VAL A 94 3.43 8.76 -16.52
CA VAL A 94 2.62 7.55 -16.40
C VAL A 94 1.16 7.84 -16.80
N TYR A 95 0.54 8.81 -16.14
CA TYR A 95 -0.86 9.14 -16.42
C TYR A 95 -1.07 9.60 -17.85
N SER A 96 -0.28 10.56 -18.35
CA SER A 96 -0.44 11.06 -19.72
C SER A 96 -0.15 10.01 -20.79
N GLY A 97 0.80 9.12 -20.54
CA GLY A 97 1.14 7.99 -21.42
C GLY A 97 -0.02 7.01 -21.52
N LEU A 98 -0.49 6.52 -20.37
CA LEU A 98 -1.60 5.55 -20.31
C LEU A 98 -2.90 6.14 -20.86
N ASP A 99 -3.25 7.40 -20.57
CA ASP A 99 -4.42 8.07 -21.12
C ASP A 99 -4.36 8.16 -22.65
N THR A 100 -3.15 8.35 -23.21
CA THR A 100 -2.95 8.34 -24.65
C THR A 100 -3.17 6.95 -25.23
N VAL A 101 -2.61 5.91 -24.61
CA VAL A 101 -2.78 4.52 -25.08
C VAL A 101 -4.25 4.12 -25.07
N VAL A 102 -4.97 4.38 -23.98
CA VAL A 102 -6.40 4.05 -23.83
C VAL A 102 -7.26 4.82 -24.84
N ARG A 103 -6.98 6.09 -25.08
CA ARG A 103 -7.71 6.90 -26.06
C ARG A 103 -7.52 6.41 -27.49
N GLU A 104 -6.31 6.01 -27.85
CA GLU A 104 -5.96 5.57 -29.21
C GLU A 104 -6.30 4.09 -29.43
N ASN A 105 -6.32 3.29 -28.37
CA ASN A 105 -6.56 1.85 -28.41
C ASN A 105 -7.61 1.46 -27.33
N PRO A 106 -8.89 1.84 -27.49
CA PRO A 106 -9.90 1.67 -26.43
C PRO A 106 -10.24 0.21 -26.08
N ASP A 107 -9.88 -0.74 -26.95
CA ASP A 107 -10.08 -2.18 -26.72
C ASP A 107 -8.83 -2.88 -26.17
N TYR A 108 -7.77 -2.13 -25.89
CA TYR A 108 -6.52 -2.68 -25.36
C TYR A 108 -6.57 -2.82 -23.85
N LEU A 109 -7.03 -3.98 -23.36
CA LEU A 109 -7.35 -4.21 -21.96
C LEU A 109 -6.15 -4.08 -21.00
N ASP A 110 -4.95 -4.38 -21.47
CA ASP A 110 -3.75 -4.30 -20.61
C ASP A 110 -3.39 -2.85 -20.24
N ALA A 111 -3.81 -1.86 -21.04
CA ALA A 111 -3.68 -0.46 -20.66
C ALA A 111 -4.58 -0.09 -19.48
N TYR A 112 -5.80 -0.61 -19.43
CA TYR A 112 -6.70 -0.43 -18.28
C TYR A 112 -6.20 -1.15 -17.04
N ARG A 113 -5.56 -2.35 -17.19
CA ARG A 113 -4.96 -3.07 -16.07
C ARG A 113 -3.84 -2.26 -15.45
N LEU A 114 -2.91 -1.77 -16.27
CA LEU A 114 -1.79 -0.97 -15.80
C LEU A 114 -2.28 0.37 -15.18
N GLN A 115 -3.34 0.99 -15.73
CA GLN A 115 -3.96 2.15 -15.08
C GLN A 115 -4.54 1.80 -13.72
N ALA A 116 -5.23 0.66 -13.57
CA ALA A 116 -5.76 0.22 -12.29
C ALA A 116 -4.64 -0.02 -11.26
N GLU A 117 -3.55 -0.67 -11.65
CA GLU A 117 -2.38 -0.87 -10.79
C GLU A 117 -1.78 0.45 -10.33
N VAL A 118 -1.55 1.39 -11.25
CA VAL A 118 -1.04 2.73 -10.95
C VAL A 118 -1.97 3.48 -10.00
N TYR A 119 -3.28 3.44 -10.22
CA TYR A 119 -4.25 4.07 -9.33
C TYR A 119 -4.24 3.45 -7.93
N LEU A 120 -4.15 2.12 -7.81
CA LEU A 120 -4.09 1.43 -6.52
C LEU A 120 -2.84 1.80 -5.72
N ILE A 121 -1.68 1.84 -6.37
CA ILE A 121 -0.42 2.28 -5.74
C ILE A 121 -0.51 3.72 -5.24
N ASN A 122 -1.26 4.57 -5.96
CA ASN A 122 -1.49 5.97 -5.57
C ASN A 122 -2.78 6.17 -4.74
N GLN A 123 -3.42 5.10 -4.27
CA GLN A 123 -4.58 5.12 -3.39
C GLN A 123 -5.84 5.77 -4.00
N HIS A 124 -5.97 5.69 -5.33
CA HIS A 124 -7.16 6.18 -6.08
C HIS A 124 -8.10 5.00 -6.37
N TYR A 125 -8.75 4.47 -5.34
CA TYR A 125 -9.48 3.20 -5.36
C TYR A 125 -10.65 3.18 -6.34
N GLU A 126 -11.48 4.24 -6.36
CA GLU A 126 -12.62 4.35 -7.27
C GLU A 126 -12.16 4.47 -8.74
N ALA A 127 -11.06 5.17 -8.98
CA ALA A 127 -10.49 5.27 -10.32
C ALA A 127 -9.93 3.91 -10.79
N ALA A 128 -9.28 3.16 -9.91
CA ALA A 128 -8.82 1.80 -10.19
C ALA A 128 -9.99 0.88 -10.53
N LEU A 129 -11.04 0.90 -9.71
CA LEU A 129 -12.25 0.12 -9.93
C LEU A 129 -12.90 0.42 -11.29
N SER A 130 -12.99 1.71 -11.64
CA SER A 130 -13.52 2.12 -12.95
C SER A 130 -12.73 1.54 -14.13
N GLN A 131 -11.41 1.36 -14.02
CA GLN A 131 -10.63 0.73 -15.08
C GLN A 131 -10.91 -0.79 -15.16
N LEU A 132 -11.03 -1.45 -14.02
CA LEU A 132 -11.36 -2.88 -13.96
C LEU A 132 -12.79 -3.14 -14.48
N ASP A 133 -13.74 -2.28 -14.18
CA ASP A 133 -15.10 -2.36 -14.72
C ASP A 133 -15.12 -2.27 -16.24
N ARG A 134 -14.27 -1.44 -16.85
CA ARG A 134 -14.12 -1.40 -18.32
C ARG A 134 -13.58 -2.70 -18.92
N ILE A 135 -12.75 -3.44 -18.17
CA ILE A 135 -12.33 -4.77 -18.57
C ILE A 135 -13.52 -5.72 -18.49
N LEU A 136 -14.25 -5.71 -17.37
CA LEU A 136 -15.40 -6.60 -17.14
C LEU A 136 -16.60 -6.31 -18.06
N GLU A 137 -16.74 -5.09 -18.60
CA GLU A 137 -17.71 -4.78 -19.65
C GLU A 137 -17.42 -5.55 -20.96
N ARG A 138 -16.19 -5.96 -21.22
CA ARG A 138 -15.74 -6.67 -22.42
C ARG A 138 -15.54 -8.15 -22.18
N ASP A 139 -15.02 -8.50 -21.01
CA ASP A 139 -14.78 -9.87 -20.58
C ASP A 139 -15.24 -10.03 -19.12
N THR A 140 -16.49 -10.46 -18.97
CA THR A 140 -17.10 -10.72 -17.63
C THR A 140 -16.46 -11.87 -16.87
N THR A 141 -15.57 -12.62 -17.53
CA THR A 141 -14.88 -13.78 -16.96
C THR A 141 -13.42 -13.52 -16.64
N ASP A 142 -12.97 -12.28 -16.76
CA ASP A 142 -11.60 -11.90 -16.47
C ASP A 142 -11.26 -12.08 -14.98
N VAL A 143 -10.48 -13.11 -14.69
CA VAL A 143 -10.13 -13.55 -13.32
C VAL A 143 -9.38 -12.45 -12.55
N HIS A 144 -8.43 -11.76 -13.21
CA HIS A 144 -7.69 -10.66 -12.59
C HIS A 144 -8.61 -9.48 -12.24
N ALA A 145 -9.43 -9.04 -13.21
CA ALA A 145 -10.30 -7.90 -12.97
C ALA A 145 -11.35 -8.19 -11.88
N LEU A 146 -11.91 -9.40 -11.83
CA LEU A 146 -12.82 -9.81 -10.78
C LEU A 146 -12.13 -9.87 -9.42
N GLY A 147 -10.95 -10.48 -9.33
CA GLY A 147 -10.21 -10.63 -8.06
C GLY A 147 -9.78 -9.29 -7.48
N VAL A 148 -9.15 -8.44 -8.28
CA VAL A 148 -8.70 -7.11 -7.82
C VAL A 148 -9.89 -6.19 -7.53
N SER A 149 -10.99 -6.28 -8.30
CA SER A 149 -12.22 -5.53 -7.97
C SER A 149 -12.82 -5.94 -6.62
N ALA A 150 -12.82 -7.23 -6.28
CA ALA A 150 -13.28 -7.69 -4.97
C ALA A 150 -12.45 -7.10 -3.84
N ILE A 151 -11.12 -7.07 -3.99
CA ILE A 151 -10.20 -6.45 -3.02
C ILE A 151 -10.50 -4.94 -2.87
N ILE A 152 -10.74 -4.23 -3.98
CA ILE A 152 -11.10 -2.80 -3.92
C ILE A 152 -12.45 -2.60 -3.22
N MET A 153 -13.44 -3.44 -3.49
CA MET A 153 -14.74 -3.36 -2.82
C MET A 153 -14.62 -3.57 -1.31
N HIS A 154 -13.76 -4.50 -0.87
CA HIS A 154 -13.40 -4.66 0.54
C HIS A 154 -12.76 -3.40 1.13
N ILE A 155 -11.76 -2.82 0.46
CA ILE A 155 -11.10 -1.55 0.86
C ILE A 155 -12.14 -0.42 1.02
N LEU A 156 -13.10 -0.34 0.12
CA LEU A 156 -14.16 0.68 0.13
C LEU A 156 -15.31 0.36 1.10
N GLU A 157 -15.21 -0.72 1.87
CA GLU A 157 -16.24 -1.19 2.81
C GLU A 157 -17.60 -1.46 2.13
N ASN A 158 -17.56 -1.85 0.85
CA ASN A 158 -18.73 -2.23 0.06
C ASN A 158 -18.93 -3.75 0.07
N ALA A 159 -19.52 -4.27 1.15
CA ALA A 159 -19.71 -5.71 1.34
C ALA A 159 -20.61 -6.38 0.28
N GLU A 160 -21.60 -5.66 -0.25
CA GLU A 160 -22.45 -6.19 -1.34
C GLU A 160 -21.65 -6.35 -2.63
N GLY A 161 -20.91 -5.33 -3.02
CA GLY A 161 -20.06 -5.37 -4.21
C GLY A 161 -18.92 -6.39 -4.08
N GLU A 162 -18.31 -6.53 -2.91
CA GLU A 162 -17.31 -7.55 -2.63
C GLU A 162 -17.89 -8.97 -2.84
N GLN A 163 -19.05 -9.25 -2.24
CA GLN A 163 -19.71 -10.54 -2.39
C GLN A 163 -20.10 -10.82 -3.84
N GLU A 164 -20.59 -9.84 -4.58
CA GLU A 164 -20.91 -9.96 -5.99
C GLU A 164 -19.67 -10.36 -6.83
N ARG A 165 -18.54 -9.62 -6.64
CA ARG A 165 -17.29 -9.89 -7.37
C ARG A 165 -16.69 -11.26 -7.01
N LEU A 166 -16.70 -11.62 -5.73
CA LEU A 166 -16.22 -12.92 -5.29
C LEU A 166 -17.11 -14.07 -5.81
N ALA A 167 -18.43 -13.91 -5.84
CA ALA A 167 -19.33 -14.91 -6.40
C ALA A 167 -19.14 -15.07 -7.92
N ALA A 168 -18.93 -13.96 -8.65
CA ALA A 168 -18.59 -14.02 -10.07
C ALA A 168 -17.23 -14.71 -10.30
N LEU A 169 -16.22 -14.39 -9.50
CA LEU A 169 -14.90 -15.01 -9.56
C LEU A 169 -14.98 -16.50 -9.28
N GLU A 170 -15.78 -16.92 -8.29
CA GLU A 170 -15.97 -18.33 -7.93
C GLU A 170 -16.60 -19.15 -9.07
N GLN A 171 -17.51 -18.57 -9.86
CA GLN A 171 -18.08 -19.21 -11.05
C GLN A 171 -17.04 -19.41 -12.16
N VAL A 172 -16.06 -18.52 -12.26
CA VAL A 172 -15.00 -18.60 -13.27
C VAL A 172 -13.84 -19.48 -12.77
N ASN A 173 -13.37 -19.21 -11.55
CA ASN A 173 -12.28 -19.93 -10.93
C ASN A 173 -12.41 -19.91 -9.40
N ALA A 174 -12.84 -21.05 -8.83
CA ALA A 174 -13.07 -21.20 -7.40
C ALA A 174 -11.77 -21.08 -6.57
N GLU A 175 -10.63 -21.52 -7.12
CA GLU A 175 -9.33 -21.43 -6.44
C GLU A 175 -8.88 -19.97 -6.30
N ALA A 176 -9.05 -19.16 -7.34
CA ALA A 176 -8.77 -17.74 -7.29
C ALA A 176 -9.67 -17.01 -6.28
N ALA A 177 -10.97 -17.35 -6.25
CA ALA A 177 -11.90 -16.74 -5.29
C ALA A 177 -11.53 -17.08 -3.84
N GLU A 178 -11.15 -18.35 -3.57
CA GLU A 178 -10.70 -18.76 -2.24
C GLU A 178 -9.38 -18.08 -1.85
N ALA A 179 -8.45 -17.92 -2.78
CA ALA A 179 -7.19 -17.22 -2.52
C ALA A 179 -7.42 -15.74 -2.12
N VAL A 180 -8.34 -15.04 -2.81
CA VAL A 180 -8.70 -13.66 -2.46
C VAL A 180 -9.38 -13.60 -1.08
N ARG A 181 -10.36 -14.48 -0.79
CA ARG A 181 -11.02 -14.53 0.54
C ARG A 181 -10.00 -14.77 1.65
N SER A 182 -9.18 -15.80 1.49
CA SER A 182 -8.16 -16.16 2.49
C SER A 182 -7.16 -15.02 2.75
N MET A 183 -6.75 -14.32 1.70
CA MET A 183 -5.86 -13.16 1.84
C MET A 183 -6.56 -12.04 2.62
N LEU A 184 -7.81 -11.71 2.31
CA LEU A 184 -8.57 -10.66 3.01
C LEU A 184 -8.78 -11.01 4.48
N GLU A 185 -9.20 -12.24 4.81
CA GLU A 185 -9.38 -12.71 6.19
C GLU A 185 -8.08 -12.66 7.00
N GLN A 186 -6.97 -13.05 6.38
CA GLN A 186 -5.66 -12.98 7.03
C GLN A 186 -5.21 -11.53 7.23
N ALA A 187 -5.40 -10.67 6.23
CA ALA A 187 -5.10 -9.25 6.34
C ALA A 187 -5.93 -8.60 7.46
N ASP A 188 -7.23 -8.87 7.53
CA ASP A 188 -8.11 -8.40 8.61
C ASP A 188 -7.57 -8.82 9.99
N THR A 189 -7.24 -10.10 10.13
CA THR A 189 -6.71 -10.64 11.38
C THR A 189 -5.43 -9.94 11.81
N LEU A 190 -4.49 -9.74 10.88
CA LEU A 190 -3.20 -9.13 11.15
C LEU A 190 -3.32 -7.61 11.38
N LEU A 191 -4.15 -6.91 10.61
CA LEU A 191 -4.35 -5.46 10.76
C LEU A 191 -5.03 -5.09 12.09
N HIS A 192 -5.91 -5.96 12.59
CA HIS A 192 -6.61 -5.75 13.87
C HIS A 192 -5.92 -6.43 15.07
N ALA A 193 -4.75 -7.04 14.88
CA ALA A 193 -3.96 -7.59 15.98
C ALA A 193 -3.47 -6.48 16.93
N THR A 194 -3.17 -6.87 18.16
CA THR A 194 -2.58 -5.94 19.14
C THR A 194 -1.08 -5.84 18.90
N TYR A 195 -0.60 -4.64 18.65
CA TYR A 195 0.82 -4.32 18.54
C TYR A 195 1.29 -3.57 19.77
N THR A 196 2.53 -3.87 20.22
CA THR A 196 3.08 -3.30 21.44
C THR A 196 4.52 -2.78 21.23
N PRO A 197 5.00 -1.88 22.10
CA PRO A 197 6.38 -1.42 22.04
C PRO A 197 7.42 -2.53 22.27
N GLN A 198 7.05 -3.60 22.95
CA GLN A 198 7.93 -4.74 23.26
C GLN A 198 7.47 -5.99 22.50
N PRO A 199 8.38 -6.92 22.17
CA PRO A 199 8.02 -8.23 21.64
C PRO A 199 7.06 -8.96 22.55
N GLN A 200 6.07 -9.65 21.97
CA GLN A 200 5.02 -10.34 22.72
C GLN A 200 5.29 -11.82 22.91
N THR A 201 6.18 -12.39 22.11
CA THR A 201 6.59 -13.79 22.23
C THR A 201 7.94 -13.88 22.97
N GLY A 202 8.25 -15.03 23.52
CA GLY A 202 9.57 -15.29 24.08
C GLY A 202 10.61 -15.71 23.04
N MET A 203 10.37 -15.43 21.76
CA MET A 203 11.25 -15.81 20.65
C MET A 203 12.60 -15.07 20.74
N VAL A 204 13.69 -15.79 20.51
CA VAL A 204 14.99 -15.19 20.23
C VAL A 204 15.12 -15.07 18.72
N PRO A 205 15.19 -13.85 18.17
CA PRO A 205 15.24 -13.65 16.73
C PRO A 205 16.63 -13.96 16.14
N ASP A 206 16.65 -14.50 14.94
CA ASP A 206 17.86 -14.64 14.12
C ASP A 206 18.28 -13.27 13.55
N ALA A 207 17.29 -12.43 13.24
CA ALA A 207 17.48 -11.07 12.76
C ALA A 207 16.44 -10.08 13.31
N ILE A 208 16.88 -8.82 13.49
CA ILE A 208 16.05 -7.66 13.76
C ILE A 208 15.94 -6.91 12.45
N THR A 209 14.72 -6.70 11.95
CA THR A 209 14.50 -5.94 10.71
C THR A 209 13.92 -4.59 11.06
N ILE A 210 14.53 -3.51 10.54
CA ILE A 210 14.05 -2.13 10.74
C ILE A 210 13.64 -1.58 9.38
N TYR A 211 12.34 -1.32 9.20
CA TYR A 211 11.84 -0.68 7.99
C TYR A 211 12.08 0.81 8.02
N GLY A 212 12.59 1.33 6.92
CA GLY A 212 12.93 2.72 6.74
C GLY A 212 11.73 3.66 6.76
N GLN A 213 12.04 4.92 6.85
CA GLN A 213 11.12 6.05 6.69
C GLN A 213 11.93 7.23 6.15
N THR A 214 11.32 8.00 5.28
CA THR A 214 11.98 9.15 4.63
C THR A 214 12.79 10.00 5.61
N PRO A 215 14.11 10.13 5.41
CA PRO A 215 14.96 10.96 6.23
C PRO A 215 14.71 12.46 5.99
N LYS A 216 15.32 13.32 6.78
CA LYS A 216 15.38 14.76 6.50
C LYS A 216 16.25 15.01 5.26
N LYS A 217 16.04 16.14 4.59
CA LYS A 217 16.79 16.54 3.39
C LYS A 217 18.31 16.64 3.58
N ASN A 218 18.77 16.79 4.80
CA ASN A 218 20.19 16.84 5.17
C ASN A 218 20.79 15.47 5.50
N GLY A 219 20.08 14.37 5.22
CA GLY A 219 20.57 13.01 5.49
C GLY A 219 20.54 12.59 6.96
N THR A 220 19.85 13.31 7.84
CA THR A 220 19.65 12.90 9.24
C THR A 220 18.30 12.23 9.43
N PRO A 221 18.14 11.35 10.46
CA PRO A 221 16.87 10.70 10.73
C PRO A 221 15.72 11.68 10.94
N SER A 222 14.56 11.42 10.33
CA SER A 222 13.31 12.08 10.70
C SER A 222 12.83 11.59 12.06
N ALA A 223 11.84 12.25 12.67
CA ALA A 223 11.34 11.86 13.98
C ALA A 223 10.79 10.40 13.99
N GLY A 224 10.05 10.02 12.96
CA GLY A 224 9.54 8.65 12.85
C GLY A 224 10.65 7.62 12.58
N MET A 225 11.67 7.95 11.77
CA MET A 225 12.83 7.09 11.59
C MET A 225 13.60 6.93 12.91
N LEU A 226 13.79 8.03 13.66
CA LEU A 226 14.50 8.00 14.93
C LEU A 226 13.80 7.09 15.95
N SER A 227 12.47 7.16 16.05
CA SER A 227 11.73 6.30 16.98
C SER A 227 11.84 4.80 16.63
N ARG A 228 11.96 4.45 15.34
CA ARG A 228 12.25 3.06 14.90
C ARG A 228 13.68 2.67 15.27
N LEU A 229 14.65 3.55 15.05
CA LEU A 229 16.06 3.33 15.35
C LEU A 229 16.31 3.17 16.85
N GLU A 230 15.71 4.00 17.71
CA GLU A 230 15.79 3.87 19.16
C GLU A 230 15.24 2.52 19.63
N ARG A 231 14.07 2.09 19.08
CA ARG A 231 13.52 0.77 19.37
C ARG A 231 14.42 -0.35 18.82
N GLY A 232 14.91 -0.21 17.61
CA GLY A 232 15.83 -1.15 16.99
C GLY A 232 17.13 -1.33 17.79
N LEU A 233 17.70 -0.24 18.31
CA LEU A 233 18.88 -0.26 19.18
C LEU A 233 18.61 -1.02 20.48
N GLU A 234 17.51 -0.72 21.16
CA GLU A 234 17.10 -1.45 22.36
C GLU A 234 17.00 -2.97 22.11
N MET A 235 16.41 -3.34 20.97
CA MET A 235 16.31 -4.75 20.59
C MET A 235 17.67 -5.34 20.22
N ALA A 236 18.54 -4.58 19.57
CA ALA A 236 19.89 -5.01 19.22
C ALA A 236 20.78 -5.25 20.46
N GLU A 237 20.58 -4.47 21.53
CA GLU A 237 21.21 -4.67 22.83
C GLU A 237 20.65 -5.91 23.55
N LYS A 238 19.33 -6.12 23.46
CA LYS A 238 18.64 -7.27 24.07
C LYS A 238 19.01 -8.59 23.38
N TYR A 239 19.25 -8.57 22.08
CA TYR A 239 19.58 -9.73 21.26
C TYR A 239 20.92 -9.52 20.52
N PRO A 240 22.06 -9.62 21.24
CA PRO A 240 23.37 -9.25 20.72
C PRO A 240 23.86 -10.13 19.55
N ASP A 241 23.37 -11.35 19.43
CA ASP A 241 23.74 -12.28 18.36
C ASP A 241 22.90 -12.12 17.09
N ALA A 242 21.75 -11.43 17.15
CA ALA A 242 20.89 -11.22 16.01
C ALA A 242 21.54 -10.29 14.97
N LYS A 243 21.39 -10.61 13.68
CA LYS A 243 21.71 -9.67 12.59
C LYS A 243 20.71 -8.51 12.57
N ILE A 244 21.07 -7.42 11.91
CA ILE A 244 20.21 -6.24 11.80
C ILE A 244 20.03 -5.93 10.32
N ILE A 245 18.81 -6.14 9.81
CA ILE A 245 18.45 -5.83 8.44
C ILE A 245 17.85 -4.43 8.41
N LEU A 246 18.45 -3.52 7.66
CA LEU A 246 17.97 -2.16 7.43
C LEU A 246 17.45 -2.06 6.01
N SER A 247 16.14 -1.91 5.85
CA SER A 247 15.50 -1.90 4.55
C SER A 247 14.84 -0.56 4.26
N GLY A 248 15.22 0.07 3.14
CA GLY A 248 14.68 1.32 2.64
C GLY A 248 15.62 2.05 1.68
N GLY A 249 15.14 2.33 0.48
CA GLY A 249 15.86 3.01 -0.59
C GLY A 249 15.76 4.54 -0.52
N ASP A 250 16.18 5.19 -1.60
CA ASP A 250 16.14 6.65 -1.76
C ASP A 250 14.83 7.10 -2.44
N VAL A 251 13.76 7.10 -1.70
CA VAL A 251 12.42 7.37 -2.23
C VAL A 251 12.17 8.87 -2.48
N ARG A 252 12.61 9.72 -1.56
CA ARG A 252 12.27 11.17 -1.57
C ARG A 252 13.46 12.09 -1.32
N THR A 253 14.64 11.54 -1.13
CA THR A 253 15.89 12.29 -0.89
C THR A 253 17.02 11.63 -1.68
N GLU A 254 18.18 12.25 -1.74
CA GLU A 254 19.39 11.67 -2.32
C GLU A 254 20.08 10.61 -1.42
N TYR A 255 19.53 10.39 -0.21
CA TYR A 255 20.02 9.40 0.75
C TYR A 255 19.07 8.22 0.80
N THR A 256 19.61 7.01 0.77
CA THR A 256 18.81 5.83 1.06
C THR A 256 18.42 5.81 2.54
N GLU A 257 17.21 5.35 2.83
CA GLU A 257 16.75 5.23 4.22
C GLU A 257 17.66 4.27 5.00
N ALA A 258 18.07 3.17 4.37
CA ALA A 258 18.96 2.15 4.96
C ALA A 258 20.34 2.73 5.32
N SER A 259 20.95 3.55 4.44
CA SER A 259 22.26 4.16 4.74
C SER A 259 22.18 5.16 5.89
N VAL A 260 21.11 5.94 5.97
CA VAL A 260 20.91 6.89 7.09
C VAL A 260 20.72 6.12 8.41
N MET A 261 19.95 5.03 8.38
CA MET A 261 19.76 4.17 9.57
C MET A 261 21.07 3.51 10.01
N LYS A 262 21.85 2.99 9.05
CA LYS A 262 23.17 2.40 9.34
C LYS A 262 24.10 3.39 10.04
N ASN A 263 24.24 4.59 9.46
CA ASN A 263 25.15 5.60 10.02
C ASN A 263 24.77 5.93 11.48
N TRP A 264 23.48 6.11 11.75
CA TRP A 264 23.02 6.38 13.10
C TRP A 264 23.34 5.25 14.07
N LEU A 265 23.09 3.97 13.67
CA LEU A 265 23.40 2.80 14.53
C LEU A 265 24.89 2.65 14.81
N LEU A 266 25.75 2.91 13.82
CA LEU A 266 27.21 2.93 14.01
C LEU A 266 27.65 4.00 15.02
N GLU A 267 27.05 5.20 14.98
CA GLU A 267 27.28 6.25 15.97
C GLU A 267 26.85 5.84 17.38
N GLN A 268 25.87 4.94 17.51
CA GLN A 268 25.46 4.35 18.80
C GLN A 268 26.33 3.14 19.21
N GLY A 269 27.33 2.76 18.44
CA GLY A 269 28.27 1.70 18.77
C GLY A 269 27.84 0.29 18.36
N VAL A 270 26.82 0.15 17.49
CA VAL A 270 26.45 -1.14 16.91
C VAL A 270 27.56 -1.62 15.98
N ASP A 271 27.95 -2.90 16.09
CA ASP A 271 28.96 -3.52 15.25
C ASP A 271 28.49 -3.61 13.79
N GLU A 272 29.25 -3.02 12.87
CA GLU A 272 28.95 -3.02 11.44
C GLU A 272 28.78 -4.44 10.88
N SER A 273 29.49 -5.41 11.41
CA SER A 273 29.39 -6.82 10.97
C SER A 273 28.01 -7.45 11.19
N ARG A 274 27.19 -6.84 12.04
CA ARG A 274 25.80 -7.26 12.27
C ARG A 274 24.82 -6.69 11.24
N ILE A 275 25.20 -5.61 10.54
CA ILE A 275 24.27 -4.81 9.71
C ILE A 275 24.24 -5.34 8.29
N ILE A 276 23.04 -5.57 7.78
CA ILE A 276 22.75 -5.94 6.39
C ILE A 276 21.87 -4.83 5.80
N LEU A 277 22.22 -4.33 4.62
CA LEU A 277 21.48 -3.26 3.95
C LEU A 277 20.65 -3.78 2.78
N ASP A 278 19.40 -3.35 2.74
CA ASP A 278 18.57 -3.33 1.54
C ASP A 278 18.28 -1.87 1.18
N GLU A 279 18.93 -1.39 0.13
CA GLU A 279 18.80 -0.03 -0.37
C GLU A 279 17.89 0.07 -1.60
N ALA A 280 17.27 -1.04 -2.01
CA ALA A 280 16.42 -1.11 -3.20
C ALA A 280 14.94 -0.85 -2.91
N ALA A 281 14.49 -1.07 -1.69
CA ALA A 281 13.08 -0.96 -1.30
C ALA A 281 12.56 0.48 -1.47
N ARG A 282 11.37 0.63 -2.08
CA ARG A 282 10.73 1.93 -2.29
C ARG A 282 9.43 2.11 -1.52
N ASP A 283 8.87 1.02 -1.02
CA ASP A 283 7.66 0.96 -0.22
C ASP A 283 7.69 -0.25 0.73
N THR A 284 6.62 -0.45 1.49
CA THR A 284 6.55 -1.54 2.47
C THR A 284 6.60 -2.93 1.82
N TYR A 285 6.06 -3.09 0.61
CA TYR A 285 6.18 -4.35 -0.13
C TYR A 285 7.62 -4.60 -0.56
N GLY A 286 8.32 -3.58 -1.05
CA GLY A 286 9.76 -3.67 -1.34
C GLY A 286 10.59 -4.01 -0.11
N ASN A 287 10.26 -3.43 1.06
CA ASN A 287 10.91 -3.78 2.32
C ASN A 287 10.73 -5.27 2.67
N ALA A 288 9.53 -5.84 2.45
CA ALA A 288 9.29 -7.25 2.67
C ALA A 288 10.14 -8.13 1.73
N ILE A 289 10.23 -7.75 0.44
CA ILE A 289 11.08 -8.46 -0.54
C ILE A 289 12.55 -8.45 -0.10
N GLY A 290 13.11 -7.27 0.19
CA GLY A 290 14.50 -7.13 0.62
C GLY A 290 14.81 -7.89 1.91
N THR A 291 13.87 -7.83 2.87
CA THR A 291 13.97 -8.58 4.13
C THR A 291 13.98 -10.09 3.89
N LEU A 292 13.02 -10.63 3.13
CA LEU A 292 12.94 -12.07 2.87
C LEU A 292 14.16 -12.56 2.08
N LYS A 293 14.67 -11.76 1.13
CA LYS A 293 15.91 -12.08 0.42
C LYS A 293 17.09 -12.19 1.38
N ALA A 294 17.27 -11.22 2.28
CA ALA A 294 18.34 -11.27 3.27
C ALA A 294 18.21 -12.46 4.22
N LEU A 295 16.99 -12.82 4.63
CA LEU A 295 16.73 -13.99 5.47
C LEU A 295 17.08 -15.31 4.75
N GLN A 296 16.71 -15.44 3.48
CA GLN A 296 17.06 -16.61 2.66
C GLN A 296 18.57 -16.77 2.51
N GLU A 297 19.30 -15.67 2.29
CA GLU A 297 20.78 -15.69 2.20
C GLU A 297 21.45 -16.11 3.51
N MET A 298 20.80 -15.88 4.64
CA MET A 298 21.29 -16.24 5.99
C MET A 298 20.76 -17.57 6.51
N ASP A 299 19.82 -18.22 5.83
CA ASP A 299 19.06 -19.37 6.34
C ASP A 299 18.38 -19.07 7.70
N ALA A 300 17.76 -17.89 7.80
CA ALA A 300 17.21 -17.34 9.05
C ALA A 300 15.68 -17.29 9.02
N HIS A 301 15.01 -17.88 10.02
CA HIS A 301 13.56 -18.10 10.03
C HIS A 301 12.81 -17.33 11.10
N LYS A 302 13.52 -16.63 12.00
CA LYS A 302 12.91 -15.90 13.12
C LYS A 302 13.28 -14.44 13.06
N ILE A 303 12.31 -13.57 12.86
CA ILE A 303 12.57 -12.13 12.82
C ILE A 303 11.82 -11.36 13.87
N LEU A 304 12.44 -10.29 14.33
CA LEU A 304 11.80 -9.22 15.08
C LEU A 304 11.69 -8.01 14.17
N LEU A 305 10.46 -7.68 13.73
CA LEU A 305 10.20 -6.54 12.88
C LEU A 305 9.99 -5.27 13.72
N VAL A 306 10.76 -4.23 13.42
CA VAL A 306 10.68 -2.93 14.09
C VAL A 306 10.12 -1.87 13.14
N GLY A 307 9.07 -1.20 13.60
CA GLY A 307 8.40 -0.11 12.90
C GLY A 307 7.90 0.95 13.88
N THR A 308 7.30 2.03 13.41
CA THR A 308 6.46 2.85 14.30
C THR A 308 5.19 2.09 14.64
N MET A 309 4.57 2.39 15.80
CA MET A 309 3.30 1.76 16.20
C MET A 309 2.22 1.88 15.11
N LEU A 310 2.16 3.01 14.40
CA LEU A 310 1.25 3.20 13.27
C LEU A 310 1.57 2.30 12.07
N HIS A 311 2.84 2.03 11.81
CA HIS A 311 3.28 1.29 10.62
C HIS A 311 3.29 -0.23 10.81
N LEU A 312 3.41 -0.72 12.05
CA LEU A 312 3.54 -2.16 12.34
C LEU A 312 2.43 -3.02 11.73
N PRO A 313 1.13 -2.67 11.83
CA PRO A 313 0.08 -3.50 11.26
C PRO A 313 0.31 -3.77 9.77
N ARG A 314 0.59 -2.75 8.99
CA ARG A 314 0.88 -2.89 7.56
C ARG A 314 2.18 -3.65 7.29
N ALA A 315 3.24 -3.33 8.02
CA ALA A 315 4.54 -3.98 7.83
C ALA A 315 4.49 -5.49 8.16
N VAL A 316 3.85 -5.86 9.27
CA VAL A 316 3.68 -7.26 9.67
C VAL A 316 2.81 -8.01 8.68
N THR A 317 1.65 -7.45 8.30
CA THR A 317 0.74 -8.05 7.32
C THR A 317 1.46 -8.30 6.00
N THR A 318 2.15 -7.30 5.46
CA THR A 318 2.86 -7.42 4.18
C THR A 318 3.95 -8.48 4.25
N THR A 319 4.77 -8.47 5.30
CA THR A 319 5.89 -9.42 5.45
C THR A 319 5.39 -10.85 5.65
N THR A 320 4.35 -11.04 6.45
CA THR A 320 3.77 -12.37 6.70
C THR A 320 3.16 -12.97 5.43
N LEU A 321 2.34 -12.21 4.71
CA LEU A 321 1.71 -12.68 3.47
C LEU A 321 2.74 -12.94 2.36
N TYR A 322 3.80 -12.12 2.29
CA TYR A 322 4.86 -12.36 1.33
C TYR A 322 5.68 -13.62 1.63
N ALA A 323 5.99 -13.87 2.91
CA ALA A 323 6.64 -15.12 3.31
C ALA A 323 5.78 -16.35 2.97
N GLN A 324 4.48 -16.28 3.23
CA GLN A 324 3.53 -17.35 2.87
C GLN A 324 3.45 -17.57 1.36
N HIS A 325 3.40 -16.49 0.58
CA HIS A 325 3.38 -16.55 -0.89
C HIS A 325 4.63 -17.28 -1.45
N LEU A 326 5.79 -17.04 -0.83
CA LEU A 326 7.04 -17.73 -1.19
C LEU A 326 7.14 -19.16 -0.62
N GLY A 327 6.20 -19.58 0.22
CA GLY A 327 6.32 -20.85 0.96
C GLY A 327 7.49 -20.83 1.96
N TYR A 328 7.88 -19.65 2.43
CA TYR A 328 8.98 -19.47 3.38
C TYR A 328 8.47 -19.60 4.82
N ASP A 329 9.07 -20.54 5.58
CA ASP A 329 8.73 -20.76 7.00
C ASP A 329 9.29 -19.61 7.84
N LEU A 330 8.45 -18.63 8.17
CA LEU A 330 8.82 -17.44 8.92
C LEU A 330 8.07 -17.34 10.23
N THR A 331 8.80 -17.25 11.33
CA THR A 331 8.26 -16.84 12.63
C THR A 331 8.55 -15.35 12.83
N LEU A 332 7.51 -14.54 12.98
CA LEU A 332 7.61 -13.10 13.10
C LEU A 332 7.04 -12.61 14.44
N ASP A 333 7.82 -11.82 15.17
CA ASP A 333 7.35 -10.96 16.26
C ASP A 333 7.64 -9.50 15.93
N SER A 334 7.10 -8.57 16.67
CA SER A 334 7.26 -7.14 16.36
C SER A 334 7.49 -6.28 17.59
N ALA A 335 8.15 -5.13 17.40
CA ALA A 335 8.36 -4.14 18.44
C ALA A 335 8.14 -2.72 17.88
N GLY A 336 7.28 -1.93 18.54
CA GLY A 336 6.89 -0.60 18.08
C GLY A 336 7.75 0.52 18.66
N GLY A 337 8.25 1.39 17.78
CA GLY A 337 8.82 2.69 18.17
C GLY A 337 7.76 3.78 18.23
N GLY A 338 8.01 4.82 19.06
CA GLY A 338 7.10 5.95 19.22
C GLY A 338 5.86 5.66 20.07
N GLU A 339 4.92 6.59 20.03
CA GLU A 339 3.67 6.49 20.79
C GLU A 339 2.67 5.57 20.10
N THR A 340 1.78 4.97 20.90
CA THR A 340 0.64 4.20 20.37
C THR A 340 -0.25 5.12 19.54
N ALA A 341 -0.52 4.71 18.30
CA ALA A 341 -1.37 5.46 17.37
C ALA A 341 -2.59 4.63 16.98
N VAL A 342 -3.68 5.32 16.73
CA VAL A 342 -4.85 4.71 16.09
C VAL A 342 -4.59 4.71 14.59
N LEU A 343 -4.80 3.57 13.94
CA LEU A 343 -4.71 3.46 12.48
C LEU A 343 -5.74 4.41 11.85
N ASP A 344 -5.28 5.30 10.99
CA ASP A 344 -6.18 6.05 10.14
C ASP A 344 -6.68 5.18 8.96
N LYS A 345 -7.79 5.60 8.37
CA LYS A 345 -8.43 4.85 7.29
C LYS A 345 -7.53 4.68 6.07
N GLY A 346 -6.74 5.69 5.74
CA GLY A 346 -5.82 5.64 4.59
C GLY A 346 -4.70 4.62 4.79
N GLU A 347 -4.16 4.52 6.01
CA GLU A 347 -3.15 3.52 6.34
C GLU A 347 -3.73 2.08 6.24
N VAL A 348 -4.96 1.87 6.73
CA VAL A 348 -5.66 0.59 6.62
C VAL A 348 -5.91 0.22 5.16
N HIS A 349 -6.46 1.14 4.36
CA HIS A 349 -6.72 0.91 2.94
C HIS A 349 -5.44 0.53 2.18
N TYR A 350 -4.36 1.28 2.42
CA TYR A 350 -3.09 0.98 1.75
C TYR A 350 -2.46 -0.33 2.22
N ALA A 351 -2.76 -0.77 3.44
CA ALA A 351 -2.31 -2.07 3.92
C ALA A 351 -2.92 -3.23 3.13
N TYR A 352 -4.19 -3.16 2.71
CA TYR A 352 -4.79 -4.18 1.83
C TYR A 352 -4.15 -4.20 0.44
N VAL A 353 -3.79 -3.04 -0.13
CA VAL A 353 -3.04 -3.01 -1.40
C VAL A 353 -1.70 -3.73 -1.26
N ASN A 354 -0.97 -3.47 -0.17
CA ASN A 354 0.29 -4.17 0.09
C ASN A 354 0.07 -5.68 0.38
N ALA A 355 -1.02 -6.04 1.06
CA ALA A 355 -1.41 -7.44 1.30
C ALA A 355 -1.67 -8.18 -0.02
N ALA A 356 -2.42 -7.59 -0.94
CA ALA A 356 -2.69 -8.15 -2.26
C ALA A 356 -1.39 -8.36 -3.06
N ARG A 357 -0.50 -7.38 -3.07
CA ARG A 357 0.82 -7.49 -3.72
C ARG A 357 1.66 -8.60 -3.08
N ALA A 358 1.69 -8.64 -1.77
CA ALA A 358 2.46 -9.63 -1.02
C ALA A 358 1.95 -11.07 -1.22
N ALA A 359 0.65 -11.23 -1.34
CA ALA A 359 0.02 -12.54 -1.55
C ALA A 359 0.06 -13.00 -3.03
N GLY A 360 0.57 -12.19 -3.96
CA GLY A 360 0.53 -12.49 -5.38
C GLY A 360 -0.91 -12.53 -5.93
N LEU A 361 -1.69 -11.47 -5.62
CA LEU A 361 -3.08 -11.27 -6.03
C LEU A 361 -3.33 -9.84 -6.51
N PHE A 362 -2.34 -9.23 -7.15
CA PHE A 362 -2.38 -7.82 -7.55
C PHE A 362 -2.15 -7.63 -9.04
N ALA A 363 -1.01 -8.08 -9.58
CA ALA A 363 -0.65 -7.94 -10.98
C ALA A 363 -1.38 -8.96 -11.86
N LYS A 364 -1.51 -8.71 -13.17
CA LYS A 364 -2.09 -9.67 -14.11
C LYS A 364 -1.35 -11.01 -14.07
N SER A 365 -0.03 -10.97 -14.02
CA SER A 365 0.82 -12.15 -13.95
C SER A 365 0.56 -13.04 -12.75
N ASP A 366 0.15 -12.47 -11.61
CA ASP A 366 -0.21 -13.21 -10.39
C ASP A 366 -1.38 -14.17 -10.62
N TYR A 367 -2.29 -13.76 -11.51
CA TYR A 367 -3.49 -14.55 -11.85
C TYR A 367 -3.27 -15.54 -12.99
N SER A 368 -2.09 -15.58 -13.61
CA SER A 368 -1.80 -16.48 -14.74
C SER A 368 -2.02 -17.96 -14.40
N LYS A 369 -1.74 -18.36 -13.15
CA LYS A 369 -1.96 -19.72 -12.64
C LYS A 369 -3.44 -20.13 -12.56
N TYR A 370 -4.37 -19.17 -12.62
CA TYR A 370 -5.80 -19.39 -12.56
C TYR A 370 -6.51 -19.30 -13.92
N THR A 371 -5.79 -19.01 -15.01
CA THR A 371 -6.35 -18.74 -16.35
C THR A 371 -6.09 -19.84 -17.37
N THR A 372 -5.83 -21.09 -16.94
CA THR A 372 -5.56 -22.27 -17.81
C THR A 372 -6.83 -22.90 -18.37
#